data_51c05b751a96ea67ce402a82a41dbd8f
#
_entry.id   51c05b751a96ea67ce402a82a41dbd8f
#
_cell.length_a   1.000
_cell.length_b   1.000
_cell.length_c   1.000
_cell.angle_alpha   90.00
_cell.angle_beta   90.00
_cell.angle_gamma   90.00
#
_symmetry.space_group_name_H-M   'P 1'
#
loop_
_entity.id
_entity.type
_entity.pdbx_description
1 polymer ?
#
loop_
_entity_poly.entity_id
_entity_poly.type
_entity_poly.pdbx_seq_one_letter_code
_entity_poly.pdbx_strand_id
1 'polypeptide(L)'
;SAEVYHEIFAIAKGVDLHIESPTIIGAQAANELLDISQIKASFVLTEYNGRIYVSARSIDEVNVQVMMEKLGGGGHRTIAGAQMQGVSTEEAKDRLKEVIRQMLEEGDVS
;
A
#
# COMPACT_ATOMS: atom_id res chain seq x y z
N SER A 1 12.06 -4.57 -6.04
CA SER A 1 12.26 -3.12 -6.16
C SER A 1 10.91 -2.38 -6.15
N ALA A 2 10.96 -1.13 -5.79
CA ALA A 2 9.75 -0.31 -5.73
C ALA A 2 9.46 0.34 -7.07
N GLU A 3 8.18 0.47 -7.39
CA GLU A 3 7.70 1.23 -8.52
C GLU A 3 7.20 2.58 -8.01
N VAL A 4 7.52 3.68 -8.71
CA VAL A 4 6.98 5.00 -8.39
C VAL A 4 5.81 5.29 -9.31
N TYR A 5 4.64 5.56 -8.72
CA TYR A 5 3.40 5.78 -9.43
C TYR A 5 2.93 7.20 -9.19
N HIS A 6 2.60 7.94 -10.25
CA HIS A 6 2.22 9.36 -10.19
C HIS A 6 3.18 10.20 -9.34
N GLU A 7 4.48 9.91 -9.43
CA GLU A 7 5.60 10.66 -8.85
C GLU A 7 5.70 10.61 -7.32
N ILE A 8 4.60 10.43 -6.59
CA ILE A 8 4.58 10.54 -5.12
C ILE A 8 4.20 9.25 -4.40
N PHE A 9 3.78 8.21 -5.13
CA PHE A 9 3.38 6.94 -4.55
C PHE A 9 4.43 5.88 -4.85
N ALA A 10 4.92 5.20 -3.82
CA ALA A 10 5.83 4.06 -3.98
C ALA A 10 5.07 2.77 -3.75
N ILE A 11 5.16 1.83 -4.68
CA ILE A 11 4.50 0.52 -4.61
C ILE A 11 5.57 -0.55 -4.76
N ALA A 12 5.64 -1.46 -3.80
CA ALA A 12 6.63 -2.53 -3.82
C ALA A 12 6.01 -3.86 -3.41
N LYS A 13 6.65 -4.95 -3.84
CA LYS A 13 6.32 -6.29 -3.35
C LYS A 13 7.18 -6.58 -2.13
N GLY A 14 6.55 -7.06 -1.07
CA GLY A 14 7.26 -7.50 0.12
C GLY A 14 7.84 -8.90 -0.09
N VAL A 15 8.91 -9.21 0.61
CA VAL A 15 9.54 -10.53 0.59
C VAL A 15 9.16 -11.25 1.87
N ASP A 16 8.53 -12.43 1.74
CA ASP A 16 8.21 -13.27 2.87
C ASP A 16 9.43 -14.13 3.22
N LEU A 17 10.03 -13.87 4.36
CA LEU A 17 11.20 -14.61 4.83
C LEU A 17 10.81 -15.70 5.82
N HIS A 18 9.53 -15.94 6.05
CA HIS A 18 8.99 -16.96 6.96
C HIS A 18 9.35 -16.75 8.43
N ILE A 19 9.93 -15.62 8.80
CA ILE A 19 10.42 -15.35 10.15
C ILE A 19 9.44 -14.45 10.93
N GLU A 20 8.77 -13.55 10.22
CA GLU A 20 7.86 -12.58 10.82
C GLU A 20 6.53 -12.59 10.07
N SER A 21 5.50 -11.99 10.68
CA SER A 21 4.20 -11.88 10.02
C SER A 21 4.31 -10.97 8.79
N PRO A 22 3.50 -11.23 7.73
CA PRO A 22 3.53 -10.40 6.54
C PRO A 22 3.17 -8.94 6.82
N THR A 23 2.36 -8.67 7.85
CA THR A 23 2.00 -7.30 8.21
C THR A 23 3.18 -6.56 8.83
N ILE A 24 4.01 -7.23 9.63
CA ILE A 24 5.20 -6.60 10.23
C ILE A 24 6.23 -6.30 9.15
N ILE A 25 6.53 -7.27 8.28
CA ILE A 25 7.49 -7.10 7.20
C ILE A 25 7.03 -5.97 6.26
N GLY A 26 5.76 -6.00 5.87
CA GLY A 26 5.19 -4.99 4.99
C GLY A 26 5.21 -3.60 5.61
N ALA A 27 4.90 -3.49 6.89
CA ALA A 27 4.91 -2.21 7.60
C ALA A 27 6.32 -1.60 7.66
N GLN A 28 7.32 -2.43 7.96
CA GLN A 28 8.72 -1.97 7.99
C GLN A 28 9.17 -1.49 6.62
N ALA A 29 8.88 -2.25 5.58
CA ALA A 29 9.23 -1.88 4.22
C ALA A 29 8.52 -0.60 3.78
N ALA A 30 7.24 -0.46 4.13
CA ALA A 30 6.47 0.74 3.79
C ALA A 30 7.05 1.98 4.48
N ASN A 31 7.46 1.86 5.75
CA ASN A 31 8.10 2.96 6.46
C ASN A 31 9.42 3.37 5.78
N GLU A 32 10.23 2.40 5.36
CA GLU A 32 11.49 2.68 4.66
C GLU A 32 11.25 3.39 3.32
N LEU A 33 10.25 2.95 2.56
CA LEU A 33 9.91 3.58 1.29
C LEU A 33 9.43 5.02 1.49
N LEU A 34 8.70 5.28 2.57
CA LEU A 34 8.19 6.60 2.86
C LEU A 34 9.32 7.61 3.14
N ASP A 35 10.48 7.14 3.58
CA ASP A 35 11.64 8.00 3.84
C ASP A 35 12.35 8.46 2.56
N ILE A 36 11.99 7.90 1.40
CA ILE A 36 12.57 8.33 0.12
C ILE A 36 12.02 9.72 -0.23
N SER A 37 12.93 10.62 -0.63
CA SER A 37 12.58 11.98 -1.02
C SER A 37 11.47 11.97 -2.08
N GLN A 38 10.49 12.86 -1.96
CA GLN A 38 9.34 13.06 -2.84
C GLN A 38 8.22 12.02 -2.67
N ILE A 39 8.44 10.89 -2.01
CA ILE A 39 7.38 9.92 -1.77
C ILE A 39 6.47 10.43 -0.65
N LYS A 40 5.19 10.50 -0.92
CA LYS A 40 4.18 10.96 0.07
C LYS A 40 3.33 9.82 0.62
N ALA A 41 3.28 8.70 -0.08
CA ALA A 41 2.63 7.49 0.41
C ALA A 41 3.33 6.26 -0.16
N SER A 42 3.38 5.20 0.62
CA SER A 42 4.01 3.95 0.23
C SER A 42 3.08 2.79 0.51
N PHE A 43 3.14 1.78 -0.37
CA PHE A 43 2.31 0.59 -0.29
C PHE A 43 3.20 -0.62 -0.53
N VAL A 44 3.13 -1.60 0.36
CA VAL A 44 3.87 -2.84 0.20
C VAL A 44 2.87 -3.99 0.17
N LEU A 45 2.93 -4.79 -0.89
CA LEU A 45 2.07 -5.94 -1.10
C LEU A 45 2.86 -7.20 -0.79
N THR A 46 2.44 -7.95 0.22
CA THR A 46 3.11 -9.17 0.66
C THR A 46 2.17 -10.35 0.51
N GLU A 47 2.57 -11.33 -0.29
CA GLU A 47 1.80 -12.56 -0.45
C GLU A 47 2.17 -13.56 0.64
N TYR A 48 1.15 -14.10 1.31
CA TYR A 48 1.36 -15.08 2.37
C TYR A 48 0.10 -15.92 2.54
N ASN A 49 0.25 -17.25 2.50
CA ASN A 49 -0.88 -18.19 2.69
C ASN A 49 -2.08 -17.91 1.79
N GLY A 50 -1.83 -17.59 0.52
CA GLY A 50 -2.90 -17.37 -0.45
C GLY A 50 -3.60 -16.03 -0.33
N ARG A 51 -3.08 -15.11 0.49
CA ARG A 51 -3.62 -13.76 0.65
C ARG A 51 -2.58 -12.73 0.29
N ILE A 52 -3.04 -11.58 -0.14
CA ILE A 52 -2.19 -10.42 -0.38
C ILE A 52 -2.44 -9.43 0.76
N TYR A 53 -1.41 -9.13 1.52
CA TYR A 53 -1.47 -8.13 2.60
C TYR A 53 -0.92 -6.82 2.05
N VAL A 54 -1.70 -5.75 2.13
CA VAL A 54 -1.26 -4.43 1.73
C VAL A 54 -0.97 -3.62 2.99
N SER A 55 0.25 -3.14 3.11
CA SER A 55 0.66 -2.23 4.19
C SER A 55 0.82 -0.85 3.58
N ALA A 56 0.14 0.15 4.13
CA ALA A 56 0.15 1.50 3.59
C ALA A 56 0.61 2.49 4.66
N ARG A 57 1.46 3.41 4.25
CA ARG A 57 1.97 4.50 5.09
C ARG A 57 1.94 5.79 4.30
N SER A 58 1.73 6.90 4.97
CA SER A 58 1.75 8.19 4.29
C SER A 58 2.20 9.31 5.22
N ILE A 59 2.56 10.44 4.61
CA ILE A 59 2.61 11.71 5.33
C ILE A 59 1.18 12.26 5.39
N ASP A 60 0.96 13.28 6.21
CA ASP A 60 -0.39 13.76 6.51
C ASP A 60 -1.16 14.29 5.29
N GLU A 61 -0.45 14.66 4.22
CA GLU A 61 -1.08 15.18 2.99
C GLU A 61 -1.87 14.10 2.23
N VAL A 62 -1.62 12.81 2.50
CA VAL A 62 -2.28 11.71 1.79
C VAL A 62 -2.99 10.82 2.80
N ASN A 63 -4.24 10.52 2.53
CA ASN A 63 -5.07 9.70 3.41
C ASN A 63 -5.10 8.24 2.92
N VAL A 64 -4.22 7.40 3.49
CA VAL A 64 -4.20 5.98 3.12
C VAL A 64 -5.33 5.19 3.76
N GLN A 65 -5.98 5.71 4.79
CA GLN A 65 -7.13 5.05 5.41
C GLN A 65 -8.26 4.88 4.40
N VAL A 66 -8.63 5.94 3.71
CA VAL A 66 -9.71 5.89 2.72
C VAL A 66 -9.33 4.96 1.57
N MET A 67 -8.07 5.00 1.14
CA MET A 67 -7.58 4.10 0.07
C MET A 67 -7.72 2.64 0.47
N MET A 68 -7.32 2.30 1.69
CA MET A 68 -7.42 0.92 2.16
C MET A 68 -8.86 0.49 2.40
N GLU A 69 -9.73 1.41 2.85
CA GLU A 69 -11.16 1.12 2.99
C GLU A 69 -11.79 0.76 1.65
N LYS A 70 -11.37 1.40 0.56
CA LYS A 70 -11.83 1.07 -0.79
C LYS A 70 -11.38 -0.33 -1.24
N LEU A 71 -10.36 -0.88 -0.61
CA LEU A 71 -9.87 -2.24 -0.86
C LEU A 71 -10.39 -3.24 0.19
N GLY A 72 -11.31 -2.81 1.04
CA GLY A 72 -11.89 -3.69 2.06
C GLY A 72 -11.14 -3.71 3.37
N GLY A 73 -10.17 -2.85 3.56
CA GLY A 73 -9.38 -2.76 4.78
C GLY A 73 -9.71 -1.54 5.63
N GLY A 74 -8.72 -1.02 6.33
CA GLY A 74 -8.90 0.13 7.19
C GLY A 74 -7.63 0.51 7.92
N GLY A 75 -7.76 1.37 8.92
CA GLY A 75 -6.65 1.84 9.74
C GLY A 75 -6.84 3.28 10.13
N HIS A 76 -5.75 4.03 10.07
CA HIS A 76 -5.72 5.45 10.36
C HIS A 76 -5.23 6.22 9.14
N ARG A 77 -5.32 7.55 9.19
CA ARG A 77 -5.00 8.42 8.06
C ARG A 77 -3.62 8.13 7.45
N THR A 78 -2.60 7.92 8.27
CA THR A 78 -1.22 7.73 7.80
C THR A 78 -0.71 6.30 7.94
N ILE A 79 -1.48 5.42 8.54
CA ILE A 79 -1.13 4.01 8.78
C ILE A 79 -2.37 3.17 8.56
N ALA A 80 -2.37 2.37 7.52
CA ALA A 80 -3.53 1.55 7.19
C ALA A 80 -3.09 0.28 6.45
N GLY A 81 -4.04 -0.61 6.21
CA GLY A 81 -3.76 -1.84 5.49
C GLY A 81 -5.02 -2.50 4.99
N ALA A 82 -4.84 -3.50 4.15
CA ALA A 82 -5.93 -4.30 3.59
C ALA A 82 -5.44 -5.71 3.33
N GLN A 83 -6.39 -6.64 3.17
CA GLN A 83 -6.10 -8.01 2.77
C GLN A 83 -6.98 -8.35 1.59
N MET A 84 -6.42 -9.06 0.62
CA MET A 84 -7.17 -9.53 -0.54
C MET A 84 -6.98 -11.03 -0.70
N GLN A 85 -8.06 -11.73 -1.07
CA GLN A 85 -8.04 -13.15 -1.37
C GLN A 85 -8.48 -13.38 -2.81
N GLY A 86 -8.00 -14.49 -3.40
CA GLY A 86 -8.44 -14.88 -4.73
C GLY A 86 -7.90 -14.02 -5.85
N VAL A 87 -6.86 -13.24 -5.60
CA VAL A 87 -6.22 -12.40 -6.60
C VAL A 87 -4.71 -12.61 -6.55
N SER A 88 -4.05 -12.37 -7.69
CA SER A 88 -2.59 -12.38 -7.74
C SER A 88 -2.06 -11.06 -7.18
N THR A 89 -0.76 -11.02 -6.89
CA THR A 89 -0.10 -9.78 -6.47
C THR A 89 -0.25 -8.70 -7.54
N GLU A 90 -0.16 -9.07 -8.83
CA GLU A 90 -0.32 -8.12 -9.92
C GLU A 90 -1.75 -7.56 -9.99
N GLU A 91 -2.75 -8.41 -9.80
CA GLU A 91 -4.14 -7.95 -9.75
C GLU A 91 -4.38 -7.03 -8.56
N ALA A 92 -3.81 -7.36 -7.40
CA ALA A 92 -3.91 -6.52 -6.21
C ALA A 92 -3.28 -5.15 -6.46
N LYS A 93 -2.12 -5.13 -7.11
CA LYS A 93 -1.43 -3.89 -7.46
C LYS A 93 -2.27 -3.06 -8.42
N ASP A 94 -2.89 -3.70 -9.41
CA ASP A 94 -3.75 -3.00 -10.37
C ASP A 94 -4.97 -2.38 -9.67
N ARG A 95 -5.57 -3.08 -8.73
CA ARG A 95 -6.69 -2.55 -7.93
C ARG A 95 -6.27 -1.35 -7.11
N LEU A 96 -5.09 -1.43 -6.49
CA LEU A 96 -4.53 -0.31 -5.72
C LEU A 96 -4.31 0.91 -6.62
N LYS A 97 -3.71 0.71 -7.79
CA LYS A 97 -3.49 1.79 -8.75
C LYS A 97 -4.80 2.44 -9.18
N GLU A 98 -5.83 1.63 -9.38
CA GLU A 98 -7.14 2.14 -9.77
C GLU A 98 -7.74 3.01 -8.66
N VAL A 99 -7.62 2.60 -7.40
CA VAL A 99 -8.07 3.40 -6.25
C VAL A 99 -7.33 4.73 -6.22
N ILE A 100 -6.00 4.71 -6.36
CA ILE A 100 -5.19 5.93 -6.35
C ILE A 100 -5.62 6.84 -7.51
N ARG A 101 -5.76 6.28 -8.70
CA ARG A 101 -6.14 7.04 -9.90
C ARG A 101 -7.50 7.72 -9.72
N GLN A 102 -8.49 7.00 -9.20
CA GLN A 102 -9.81 7.56 -8.97
C GLN A 102 -9.77 8.72 -7.97
N MET A 103 -9.02 8.55 -6.88
CA MET A 103 -8.91 9.59 -5.86
C MET A 103 -8.18 10.83 -6.41
N LEU A 104 -7.17 10.64 -7.24
CA LEU A 104 -6.48 11.75 -7.89
C LEU A 104 -7.43 12.51 -8.84
N GLU A 105 -8.23 11.79 -9.63
CA GLU A 105 -9.19 12.41 -10.53
C GLU A 105 -10.26 13.20 -9.78
N GLU A 106 -10.67 12.71 -8.63
CA GLU A 106 -11.66 13.39 -7.79
C GLU A 106 -11.05 14.52 -6.98
N GLY A 107 -9.72 14.66 -7.00
CA GLY A 107 -9.01 15.66 -6.21
C GLY A 107 -9.02 15.33 -4.71
N ASP A 108 -9.13 14.05 -4.33
CA ASP A 108 -9.45 13.65 -2.97
C ASP A 108 -8.44 12.65 -2.40
N VAL A 109 -7.14 12.88 -2.59
CA VAL A 109 -6.11 12.03 -1.97
C VAL A 109 -5.81 12.42 -0.54
N SER A 110 -6.26 13.56 -0.10
CA SER A 110 -5.99 14.05 1.26
C SER A 110 -7.09 13.67 2.26
#